data_458295a7ea9882915b400addcff97e7e
#
_entry.id   458295a7ea9882915b400addcff97e7e
#
_cell.length_a   1.000
_cell.length_b   1.000
_cell.length_c   1.000
_cell.angle_alpha   90.00
_cell.angle_beta   90.00
_cell.angle_gamma   90.00
#
_symmetry.space_group_name_H-M   'P 1'
#
loop_
_entity.id
_entity.type
_entity.pdbx_description
1 polymer ?
#
loop_
_entity_poly.entity_id
_entity_poly.type
_entity_poly.pdbx_seq_one_letter_code
_entity_poly.pdbx_strand_id
1 'polypeptide(L)'
;MSLAMMMTMMMMMMMMMSSASVARAENPLAPRLRDERIVLQTTLGDLTLALYDDAVAPATAARVLALFDAGAYATNHFFRVDKGFVAQIAECASGRRVAMNDEQRALATKTIPGEFSKTLRHARGTLSMARWTDADSATSSFSILLGDAKHLDGEYAIFGEMVDGEETLRRIEEVETRKEGIFVMPVERIEIEATYVTRPNASRSASTDVTLREALNECRARVDSLALELHEIREKRLPGN
;
A
#
# COMPACT_ATOMS: atom_id res chain seq x y z
N MET A 1 34.83 15.64 -24.71
CA MET A 1 33.36 15.41 -24.83
C MET A 1 32.70 16.79 -24.89
N SER A 2 32.01 17.09 -26.01
CA SER A 2 31.38 18.41 -26.19
C SER A 2 30.18 18.59 -25.26
N LEU A 3 29.98 19.82 -24.75
CA LEU A 3 28.86 20.23 -23.92
C LEU A 3 27.49 19.85 -24.54
N ALA A 4 27.41 19.88 -25.90
CA ALA A 4 26.24 19.45 -26.65
C ALA A 4 25.95 17.94 -26.54
N MET A 5 26.98 17.10 -26.43
CA MET A 5 26.83 15.65 -26.26
C MET A 5 26.39 15.28 -24.83
N MET A 6 26.78 16.07 -23.83
CA MET A 6 26.33 15.93 -22.45
C MET A 6 24.87 16.36 -22.30
N MET A 7 24.44 17.45 -22.93
CA MET A 7 23.05 17.90 -22.92
C MET A 7 22.11 16.94 -23.64
N THR A 8 22.51 16.36 -24.77
CA THR A 8 21.68 15.35 -25.45
C THR A 8 21.57 14.05 -24.64
N MET A 9 22.63 13.63 -23.98
CA MET A 9 22.61 12.44 -23.12
C MET A 9 21.75 12.67 -21.87
N MET A 10 21.80 13.87 -21.27
CA MET A 10 20.95 14.26 -20.12
C MET A 10 19.47 14.38 -20.52
N MET A 11 19.18 14.92 -21.73
CA MET A 11 17.81 15.00 -22.27
C MET A 11 17.25 13.62 -22.62
N MET A 12 18.09 12.72 -23.13
CA MET A 12 17.70 11.34 -23.42
C MET A 12 17.47 10.52 -22.13
N MET A 13 18.28 10.76 -21.09
CA MET A 13 18.10 10.16 -19.78
C MET A 13 16.85 10.70 -19.04
N MET A 14 16.53 11.99 -19.22
CA MET A 14 15.31 12.61 -18.72
C MET A 14 14.05 12.12 -19.46
N MET A 15 14.15 11.83 -20.76
CA MET A 15 13.09 11.20 -21.56
C MET A 15 12.88 9.72 -21.17
N MET A 16 13.93 8.99 -20.79
CA MET A 16 13.81 7.61 -20.30
C MET A 16 13.20 7.53 -18.88
N MET A 17 13.39 8.54 -18.03
CA MET A 17 12.75 8.59 -16.72
C MET A 17 11.26 9.01 -16.76
N SER A 18 10.82 9.67 -17.84
CA SER A 18 9.42 10.07 -18.05
C SER A 18 8.52 8.95 -18.60
N SER A 19 9.10 7.83 -19.04
CA SER A 19 8.35 6.70 -19.63
C SER A 19 8.04 5.57 -18.66
N ALA A 20 8.39 5.71 -17.38
CA ALA A 20 8.05 4.71 -16.34
C ALA A 20 6.62 4.84 -15.78
N SER A 21 5.86 5.84 -16.22
CA SER A 21 4.39 5.81 -16.11
C SER A 21 3.84 5.14 -17.37
N VAL A 22 4.22 3.90 -17.61
CA VAL A 22 3.50 3.06 -18.58
C VAL A 22 2.10 2.89 -18.02
N ALA A 23 1.15 3.62 -18.60
CA ALA A 23 -0.26 3.34 -18.45
C ALA A 23 -0.42 1.83 -18.63
N ARG A 24 -0.73 1.11 -17.54
CA ARG A 24 -1.16 -0.29 -17.57
C ARG A 24 -2.28 -0.31 -18.60
N ALA A 25 -2.01 -0.83 -19.80
CA ALA A 25 -3.03 -0.95 -20.84
C ALA A 25 -4.23 -1.61 -20.17
N GLU A 26 -5.35 -0.90 -20.09
CA GLU A 26 -6.56 -1.39 -19.46
C GLU A 26 -6.98 -2.65 -20.22
N ASN A 27 -6.65 -3.79 -19.66
CA ASN A 27 -7.31 -5.03 -20.07
C ASN A 27 -8.75 -4.89 -19.57
N PRO A 28 -9.75 -4.75 -20.45
CA PRO A 28 -11.14 -4.54 -20.03
C PRO A 28 -11.71 -5.69 -19.20
N LEU A 29 -10.99 -6.80 -19.09
CA LEU A 29 -11.30 -7.97 -18.26
C LEU A 29 -10.49 -8.02 -16.96
N ALA A 30 -9.56 -7.07 -16.73
CA ALA A 30 -8.84 -6.99 -15.46
C ALA A 30 -9.78 -6.42 -14.38
N PRO A 31 -9.76 -6.99 -13.16
CA PRO A 31 -10.56 -6.45 -12.07
C PRO A 31 -10.10 -5.02 -11.75
N ARG A 32 -11.06 -4.14 -11.50
CA ARG A 32 -10.78 -2.76 -11.14
C ARG A 32 -10.45 -2.68 -9.66
N LEU A 33 -9.49 -1.84 -9.33
CA LEU A 33 -9.19 -1.49 -7.96
C LEU A 33 -10.15 -0.40 -7.48
N ARG A 34 -10.60 -0.51 -6.23
CA ARG A 34 -11.31 0.57 -5.54
C ARG A 34 -10.39 1.79 -5.39
N ASP A 35 -10.98 2.93 -5.15
CA ASP A 35 -10.22 4.18 -4.97
C ASP A 35 -9.56 4.27 -3.59
N GLU A 36 -10.07 3.54 -2.60
CA GLU A 36 -9.50 3.48 -1.27
C GLU A 36 -8.11 2.84 -1.30
N ARG A 37 -7.21 3.37 -0.49
CA ARG A 37 -5.89 2.78 -0.24
C ARG A 37 -5.75 2.49 1.25
N ILE A 38 -5.24 1.31 1.54
CA ILE A 38 -4.96 0.85 2.90
C ILE A 38 -3.46 0.90 3.10
N VAL A 39 -3.01 1.65 4.10
CA VAL A 39 -1.60 1.72 4.45
C VAL A 39 -1.35 0.92 5.72
N LEU A 40 -0.38 0.01 5.65
CA LEU A 40 0.18 -0.71 6.78
C LEU A 40 1.54 -0.12 7.10
N GLN A 41 1.67 0.50 8.26
CA GLN A 41 2.96 0.94 8.78
C GLN A 41 3.55 -0.21 9.59
N THR A 42 4.66 -0.75 9.11
CA THR A 42 5.32 -1.90 9.76
C THR A 42 6.68 -1.49 10.31
N THR A 43 7.23 -2.30 11.19
CA THR A 43 8.60 -2.14 11.71
C THR A 43 9.69 -2.18 10.61
N LEU A 44 9.35 -2.62 9.39
CA LEU A 44 10.26 -2.68 8.25
C LEU A 44 9.96 -1.65 7.16
N GLY A 45 8.94 -0.81 7.34
CA GLY A 45 8.48 0.22 6.41
C GLY A 45 7.01 0.07 6.06
N ASP A 46 6.54 0.91 5.15
CA ASP A 46 5.14 0.99 4.79
C ASP A 46 4.81 0.10 3.59
N LEU A 47 3.59 -0.44 3.59
CA LEU A 47 2.96 -1.14 2.47
C LEU A 47 1.64 -0.46 2.16
N THR A 48 1.34 -0.25 0.88
CA THR A 48 0.05 0.28 0.44
C THR A 48 -0.70 -0.79 -0.35
N LEU A 49 -1.90 -1.10 0.11
CA LEU A 49 -2.78 -2.10 -0.48
C LEU A 49 -3.98 -1.43 -1.15
N ALA A 50 -4.49 -2.05 -2.20
CA ALA A 50 -5.75 -1.70 -2.84
C ALA A 50 -6.62 -2.94 -2.98
N LEU A 51 -7.92 -2.80 -2.71
CA LEU A 51 -8.88 -3.87 -2.84
C LEU A 51 -9.51 -3.84 -4.23
N TYR A 52 -9.89 -4.99 -4.75
CA TYR A 52 -10.68 -5.05 -5.96
C TYR A 52 -12.11 -4.57 -5.71
N ASP A 53 -12.77 -4.14 -6.78
CA ASP A 53 -14.19 -3.78 -6.75
C ASP A 53 -15.10 -4.99 -6.49
N ASP A 54 -16.41 -4.74 -6.44
CA ASP A 54 -17.40 -5.77 -6.07
C ASP A 54 -17.55 -6.92 -7.10
N ALA A 55 -16.81 -6.86 -8.21
CA ALA A 55 -16.84 -7.90 -9.23
C ALA A 55 -16.04 -9.17 -8.88
N VAL A 56 -15.14 -9.09 -7.88
CA VAL A 56 -14.19 -10.18 -7.59
C VAL A 56 -14.53 -10.95 -6.32
N ALA A 57 -14.39 -10.34 -5.18
CA ALA A 57 -14.60 -10.96 -3.87
C ALA A 57 -15.26 -9.95 -2.92
N PRO A 58 -16.53 -9.58 -3.18
CA PRO A 58 -17.18 -8.46 -2.49
C PRO A 58 -17.29 -8.63 -0.98
N ALA A 59 -17.64 -9.83 -0.49
CA ALA A 59 -17.77 -10.07 0.94
C ALA A 59 -16.41 -10.05 1.64
N THR A 60 -15.38 -10.61 1.01
CA THR A 60 -13.99 -10.60 1.51
C THR A 60 -13.44 -9.17 1.54
N ALA A 61 -13.55 -8.43 0.43
CA ALA A 61 -13.07 -7.06 0.34
C ALA A 61 -13.77 -6.14 1.35
N ALA A 62 -15.10 -6.24 1.47
CA ALA A 62 -15.88 -5.46 2.43
C ALA A 62 -15.49 -5.78 3.90
N ARG A 63 -15.27 -7.06 4.22
CA ARG A 63 -14.86 -7.48 5.56
C ARG A 63 -13.46 -6.98 5.90
N VAL A 64 -12.50 -7.15 5.00
CA VAL A 64 -11.12 -6.70 5.22
C VAL A 64 -11.09 -5.17 5.39
N LEU A 65 -11.82 -4.42 4.56
CA LEU A 65 -11.93 -2.97 4.69
C LEU A 65 -12.52 -2.57 6.06
N ALA A 66 -13.61 -3.22 6.49
CA ALA A 66 -14.22 -2.95 7.79
C ALA A 66 -13.26 -3.24 8.97
N LEU A 67 -12.44 -4.29 8.87
CA LEU A 67 -11.41 -4.59 9.87
C LEU A 67 -10.31 -3.50 9.91
N PHE A 68 -9.91 -2.96 8.76
CA PHE A 68 -8.97 -1.84 8.71
C PHE A 68 -9.59 -0.56 9.28
N ASP A 69 -10.82 -0.23 8.92
CA ASP A 69 -11.55 0.93 9.44
C ASP A 69 -11.74 0.87 10.97
N ALA A 70 -11.98 -0.31 11.50
CA ALA A 70 -12.07 -0.55 12.95
C ALA A 70 -10.68 -0.57 13.64
N GLY A 71 -9.56 -0.43 12.90
CA GLY A 71 -8.21 -0.54 13.42
C GLY A 71 -7.86 -1.93 13.96
N ALA A 72 -8.53 -2.97 13.47
CA ALA A 72 -8.34 -4.34 13.95
C ALA A 72 -6.97 -4.93 13.59
N TYR A 73 -6.29 -4.43 12.58
CA TYR A 73 -4.94 -4.86 12.20
C TYR A 73 -3.81 -4.11 12.92
N ALA A 74 -4.07 -3.01 13.59
CA ALA A 74 -3.04 -2.31 14.37
C ALA A 74 -2.52 -3.19 15.52
N THR A 75 -1.21 -3.18 15.77
CA THR A 75 -0.49 -4.04 16.72
C THR A 75 -0.49 -5.54 16.41
N ASN A 76 -0.97 -5.92 15.21
CA ASN A 76 -0.86 -7.28 14.68
C ASN A 76 0.55 -7.52 14.08
N HIS A 77 0.81 -8.66 13.44
CA HIS A 77 2.12 -8.98 12.90
C HIS A 77 2.05 -9.95 11.73
N PHE A 78 3.13 -10.02 10.96
CA PHE A 78 3.39 -11.10 10.03
C PHE A 78 3.91 -12.30 10.83
N PHE A 79 3.11 -13.36 10.93
CA PHE A 79 3.50 -14.55 11.71
C PHE A 79 4.19 -15.60 10.85
N ARG A 80 4.02 -15.56 9.53
CA ARG A 80 4.64 -16.45 8.57
C ARG A 80 5.26 -15.65 7.43
N VAL A 81 6.53 -15.94 7.14
CA VAL A 81 7.23 -15.45 5.95
C VAL A 81 7.91 -16.65 5.30
N ASP A 82 7.35 -17.09 4.20
CA ASP A 82 7.85 -18.23 3.41
C ASP A 82 8.36 -17.66 2.09
N LYS A 83 9.68 -17.53 1.97
CA LYS A 83 10.37 -16.83 0.88
C LYS A 83 9.97 -17.38 -0.49
N GLY A 84 9.62 -16.48 -1.40
CA GLY A 84 9.11 -16.80 -2.74
C GLY A 84 7.67 -17.31 -2.76
N PHE A 85 7.00 -17.40 -1.58
CA PHE A 85 5.64 -17.88 -1.48
C PHE A 85 4.71 -16.83 -0.84
N VAL A 86 4.74 -16.65 0.49
CA VAL A 86 3.80 -15.73 1.18
C VAL A 86 4.46 -15.00 2.36
N ALA A 87 4.01 -13.75 2.57
CA ALA A 87 4.08 -13.03 3.84
C ALA A 87 2.65 -12.96 4.42
N GLN A 88 2.38 -13.71 5.49
CA GLN A 88 1.03 -13.90 6.03
C GLN A 88 0.86 -13.16 7.35
N ILE A 89 -0.19 -12.35 7.44
CA ILE A 89 -0.60 -11.62 8.64
C ILE A 89 -1.43 -12.55 9.54
N ALA A 90 -1.16 -12.53 10.82
CA ALA A 90 -1.89 -13.33 11.81
C ALA A 90 -3.38 -12.92 11.90
N GLU A 91 -4.22 -13.83 12.38
CA GLU A 91 -5.60 -13.48 12.70
C GLU A 91 -5.64 -12.35 13.73
N CYS A 92 -6.54 -11.38 13.52
CA CYS A 92 -6.66 -10.24 14.42
C CYS A 92 -7.02 -10.67 15.84
N ALA A 93 -7.80 -11.74 15.99
CA ALA A 93 -8.24 -12.24 17.31
C ALA A 93 -7.10 -12.74 18.19
N SER A 94 -6.01 -13.25 17.60
CA SER A 94 -4.89 -13.88 18.30
C SER A 94 -3.53 -13.23 18.06
N GLY A 95 -3.38 -12.46 16.99
CA GLY A 95 -2.07 -11.94 16.54
C GLY A 95 -1.66 -10.60 17.14
N ARG A 96 -2.56 -9.86 17.74
CA ARG A 96 -2.33 -8.49 18.25
C ARG A 96 -1.62 -8.48 19.60
N ARG A 97 -0.86 -7.43 19.86
CA ARG A 97 -0.34 -7.13 21.22
C ARG A 97 -1.42 -6.52 22.12
N VAL A 98 -2.25 -5.65 21.55
CA VAL A 98 -3.29 -4.93 22.28
C VAL A 98 -4.61 -5.68 22.13
N ALA A 99 -5.33 -5.86 23.24
CA ALA A 99 -6.64 -6.49 23.26
C ALA A 99 -7.62 -5.73 22.34
N MET A 100 -8.49 -6.47 21.67
CA MET A 100 -9.55 -5.90 20.85
C MET A 100 -10.73 -5.45 21.72
N ASN A 101 -11.39 -4.38 21.29
CA ASN A 101 -12.72 -4.04 21.79
C ASN A 101 -13.77 -5.02 21.21
N ASP A 102 -15.02 -4.90 21.67
CA ASP A 102 -16.10 -5.83 21.27
C ASP A 102 -16.45 -5.72 19.79
N GLU A 103 -16.41 -4.53 19.21
CA GLU A 103 -16.66 -4.31 17.79
C GLU A 103 -15.59 -4.98 16.92
N GLN A 104 -14.32 -4.72 17.23
CA GLN A 104 -13.19 -5.37 16.55
C GLN A 104 -13.27 -6.89 16.65
N ARG A 105 -13.61 -7.41 17.82
CA ARG A 105 -13.75 -8.85 18.06
C ARG A 105 -14.89 -9.45 17.25
N ALA A 106 -16.06 -8.81 17.22
CA ALA A 106 -17.20 -9.26 16.45
C ALA A 106 -16.90 -9.29 14.94
N LEU A 107 -16.15 -8.31 14.43
CA LEU A 107 -15.69 -8.28 13.03
C LEU A 107 -14.64 -9.37 12.75
N ALA A 108 -13.66 -9.54 13.63
CA ALA A 108 -12.52 -10.41 13.41
C ALA A 108 -12.81 -11.91 13.52
N THR A 109 -13.85 -12.29 14.24
CA THR A 109 -14.22 -13.70 14.47
C THR A 109 -15.30 -14.21 13.54
N LYS A 110 -16.01 -13.34 12.84
CA LYS A 110 -17.04 -13.72 11.89
C LYS A 110 -16.42 -14.28 10.60
N THR A 111 -16.85 -15.45 10.20
CA THR A 111 -16.38 -16.10 8.98
C THR A 111 -16.84 -15.38 7.69
N ILE A 112 -16.11 -15.61 6.63
CA ILE A 112 -16.33 -15.05 5.29
C ILE A 112 -16.56 -16.22 4.34
N PRO A 113 -17.57 -16.18 3.45
CA PRO A 113 -17.78 -17.23 2.45
C PRO A 113 -16.58 -17.27 1.47
N GLY A 114 -16.31 -18.45 0.93
CA GLY A 114 -15.27 -18.65 -0.08
C GLY A 114 -15.65 -18.02 -1.41
N GLU A 115 -14.92 -16.98 -1.82
CA GLU A 115 -15.15 -16.27 -3.09
C GLU A 115 -13.97 -16.49 -4.04
N PHE A 116 -13.95 -17.64 -4.73
CA PHE A 116 -12.81 -18.08 -5.54
C PHE A 116 -12.95 -17.66 -7.00
N SER A 117 -11.95 -16.93 -7.50
CA SER A 117 -11.90 -16.53 -8.91
C SER A 117 -11.23 -17.60 -9.76
N LYS A 118 -11.83 -17.93 -10.91
CA LYS A 118 -11.24 -18.85 -11.90
C LYS A 118 -10.25 -18.15 -12.84
N THR A 119 -10.26 -16.83 -12.87
CA THR A 119 -9.48 -16.02 -13.84
C THR A 119 -8.28 -15.33 -13.22
N LEU A 120 -8.36 -14.97 -11.93
CA LEU A 120 -7.25 -14.35 -11.23
C LEU A 120 -6.17 -15.36 -10.87
N ARG A 121 -4.94 -14.87 -10.77
CA ARG A 121 -3.77 -15.67 -10.45
C ARG A 121 -3.07 -15.14 -9.20
N HIS A 122 -2.56 -16.05 -8.41
CA HIS A 122 -1.71 -15.73 -7.27
C HIS A 122 -0.30 -15.42 -7.79
N ALA A 123 0.00 -14.14 -7.89
CA ALA A 123 1.32 -13.62 -8.29
C ALA A 123 1.85 -12.68 -7.21
N ARG A 124 3.14 -12.31 -7.30
CA ARG A 124 3.75 -11.37 -6.35
C ARG A 124 2.91 -10.11 -6.17
N GLY A 125 2.69 -9.71 -4.91
CA GLY A 125 1.88 -8.57 -4.53
C GLY A 125 0.37 -8.84 -4.42
N THR A 126 -0.14 -9.98 -4.88
CA THR A 126 -1.56 -10.34 -4.75
C THR A 126 -1.94 -10.54 -3.28
N LEU A 127 -3.12 -10.07 -2.89
CA LEU A 127 -3.71 -10.29 -1.58
C LEU A 127 -4.61 -11.52 -1.62
N SER A 128 -4.31 -12.51 -0.81
CA SER A 128 -5.01 -13.79 -0.75
C SER A 128 -5.52 -14.07 0.65
N MET A 129 -6.82 -14.35 0.79
CA MET A 129 -7.43 -14.62 2.08
C MET A 129 -7.05 -16.00 2.60
N ALA A 130 -6.56 -16.08 3.83
CA ALA A 130 -6.23 -17.36 4.46
C ALA A 130 -7.50 -18.02 5.01
N ARG A 131 -7.55 -19.35 4.96
CA ARG A 131 -8.64 -20.18 5.47
C ARG A 131 -8.13 -21.50 6.02
N TRP A 132 -8.96 -22.18 6.77
CA TRP A 132 -8.76 -23.57 7.18
C TRP A 132 -9.27 -24.52 6.08
N THR A 133 -9.55 -25.75 6.42
CA THR A 133 -10.02 -26.78 5.47
C THR A 133 -11.36 -26.42 4.85
N ASP A 134 -12.28 -25.87 5.65
CA ASP A 134 -13.58 -25.41 5.16
C ASP A 134 -13.41 -24.15 4.31
N ALA A 135 -14.05 -24.14 3.14
CA ALA A 135 -14.04 -23.03 2.20
C ALA A 135 -14.53 -21.69 2.82
N ASP A 136 -15.47 -21.77 3.75
CA ASP A 136 -16.14 -20.63 4.40
C ASP A 136 -15.53 -20.30 5.78
N SER A 137 -14.33 -20.78 6.08
CA SER A 137 -13.67 -20.64 7.38
C SER A 137 -12.75 -19.43 7.51
N ALA A 138 -12.59 -18.63 6.44
CA ALA A 138 -11.79 -17.43 6.49
C ALA A 138 -12.34 -16.40 7.49
N THR A 139 -11.46 -15.68 8.21
CA THR A 139 -11.88 -14.65 9.19
C THR A 139 -11.17 -13.31 8.95
N SER A 140 -9.89 -13.20 9.34
CA SER A 140 -9.12 -11.94 9.27
C SER A 140 -7.67 -12.12 8.84
N SER A 141 -7.15 -13.35 8.80
CA SER A 141 -5.79 -13.62 8.32
C SER A 141 -5.74 -13.58 6.79
N PHE A 142 -4.72 -12.93 6.23
CA PHE A 142 -4.47 -12.93 4.80
C PHE A 142 -2.97 -12.90 4.49
N SER A 143 -2.63 -13.24 3.27
CA SER A 143 -1.26 -13.24 2.75
C SER A 143 -1.07 -12.18 1.68
N ILE A 144 0.13 -11.59 1.65
CA ILE A 144 0.68 -10.90 0.49
C ILE A 144 1.61 -11.90 -0.21
N LEU A 145 1.36 -12.19 -1.47
CA LEU A 145 2.15 -13.16 -2.23
C LEU A 145 3.55 -12.61 -2.50
N LEU A 146 4.58 -13.43 -2.28
CA LEU A 146 5.98 -13.13 -2.56
C LEU A 146 6.45 -13.68 -3.91
N GLY A 147 5.63 -14.50 -4.56
CA GLY A 147 5.89 -15.11 -5.85
C GLY A 147 4.63 -15.77 -6.42
N ASP A 148 4.80 -16.48 -7.54
CA ASP A 148 3.71 -17.21 -8.18
C ASP A 148 3.31 -18.45 -7.39
N ALA A 149 2.02 -18.57 -7.09
CA ALA A 149 1.46 -19.69 -6.33
C ALA A 149 0.25 -20.32 -7.03
N LYS A 150 0.50 -20.90 -8.19
CA LYS A 150 -0.55 -21.49 -9.07
C LYS A 150 -1.43 -22.53 -8.39
N HIS A 151 -0.91 -23.21 -7.36
CA HIS A 151 -1.66 -24.20 -6.58
C HIS A 151 -2.75 -23.59 -5.68
N LEU A 152 -2.74 -22.25 -5.49
CA LEU A 152 -3.78 -21.53 -4.78
C LEU A 152 -4.89 -21.02 -5.72
N ASP A 153 -4.66 -21.02 -7.04
CA ASP A 153 -5.60 -20.47 -8.04
C ASP A 153 -6.91 -21.24 -8.01
N GLY A 154 -8.03 -20.51 -7.83
CA GLY A 154 -9.35 -21.09 -7.72
C GLY A 154 -9.68 -21.76 -6.37
N GLU A 155 -8.73 -21.80 -5.43
CA GLU A 155 -8.87 -22.42 -4.12
C GLU A 155 -8.88 -21.40 -2.97
N TYR A 156 -8.29 -20.22 -3.18
CA TYR A 156 -8.24 -19.15 -2.21
C TYR A 156 -8.77 -17.84 -2.81
N ALA A 157 -9.46 -17.04 -1.99
CA ALA A 157 -10.05 -15.79 -2.43
C ALA A 157 -8.97 -14.73 -2.63
N ILE A 158 -8.82 -14.25 -3.85
CA ILE A 158 -8.03 -13.07 -4.19
C ILE A 158 -8.94 -11.85 -4.07
N PHE A 159 -8.55 -10.84 -3.28
CA PHE A 159 -9.43 -9.71 -2.99
C PHE A 159 -8.77 -8.34 -3.21
N GLY A 160 -7.52 -8.29 -3.65
CA GLY A 160 -6.77 -7.06 -3.90
C GLY A 160 -5.32 -7.30 -4.26
N GLU A 161 -4.58 -6.22 -4.32
CA GLU A 161 -3.13 -6.25 -4.58
C GLU A 161 -2.40 -5.15 -3.79
N MET A 162 -1.11 -5.35 -3.56
CA MET A 162 -0.20 -4.33 -3.08
C MET A 162 0.11 -3.38 -4.25
N VAL A 163 -0.07 -2.09 -4.04
CA VAL A 163 0.13 -1.05 -5.07
C VAL A 163 1.37 -0.20 -4.83
N ASP A 164 1.91 -0.23 -3.62
CA ASP A 164 3.17 0.44 -3.26
C ASP A 164 3.84 -0.27 -2.07
N GLY A 165 5.17 -0.09 -1.91
CA GLY A 165 5.94 -0.68 -0.82
C GLY A 165 6.74 -1.92 -1.22
N GLU A 166 7.10 -2.12 -2.49
CA GLU A 166 7.87 -3.27 -2.96
C GLU A 166 9.20 -3.46 -2.20
N GLU A 167 9.89 -2.36 -1.88
CA GLU A 167 11.12 -2.41 -1.09
C GLU A 167 10.88 -2.91 0.34
N THR A 168 9.75 -2.53 0.94
CA THR A 168 9.33 -3.04 2.26
C THR A 168 8.98 -4.52 2.17
N LEU A 169 8.23 -4.93 1.14
CA LEU A 169 7.89 -6.34 0.93
C LEU A 169 9.13 -7.20 0.75
N ARG A 170 10.15 -6.70 0.02
CA ARG A 170 11.43 -7.37 -0.15
C ARG A 170 12.19 -7.51 1.19
N ARG A 171 12.20 -6.45 2.02
CA ARG A 171 12.78 -6.53 3.37
C ARG A 171 12.07 -7.55 4.26
N ILE A 172 10.73 -7.62 4.18
CA ILE A 172 9.95 -8.64 4.88
C ILE A 172 10.33 -10.05 4.40
N GLU A 173 10.50 -10.24 3.09
CA GLU A 173 10.87 -11.53 2.50
C GLU A 173 12.28 -12.01 2.90
N GLU A 174 13.19 -11.07 3.17
CA GLU A 174 14.60 -11.35 3.49
C GLU A 174 14.90 -11.51 4.99
N VAL A 175 13.90 -11.38 5.87
CA VAL A 175 14.12 -11.56 7.30
C VAL A 175 14.61 -12.97 7.64
N GLU A 176 15.36 -13.08 8.72
CA GLU A 176 15.71 -14.37 9.28
C GLU A 176 14.45 -15.10 9.75
N THR A 177 14.33 -16.36 9.37
CA THR A 177 13.16 -17.19 9.68
C THR A 177 13.57 -18.50 10.35
N ARG A 178 12.65 -19.08 11.12
CA ARG A 178 12.75 -20.42 11.71
C ARG A 178 11.53 -21.26 11.35
N LYS A 179 11.74 -22.58 11.24
CA LYS A 179 10.61 -23.51 11.09
C LYS A 179 9.98 -23.78 12.45
N GLU A 180 8.66 -23.65 12.52
CA GLU A 180 7.86 -24.01 13.68
C GLU A 180 6.64 -24.81 13.24
N GLY A 181 6.70 -26.13 13.37
CA GLY A 181 5.73 -27.04 12.79
C GLY A 181 5.71 -26.95 11.25
N ILE A 182 4.55 -26.60 10.69
CA ILE A 182 4.37 -26.43 9.24
C ILE A 182 4.64 -25.00 8.77
N PHE A 183 4.90 -24.06 9.69
CA PHE A 183 5.10 -22.64 9.37
C PHE A 183 6.57 -22.25 9.33
N VAL A 184 6.89 -21.29 8.49
CA VAL A 184 8.17 -20.58 8.44
C VAL A 184 7.93 -19.21 9.06
N MET A 185 8.39 -19.04 10.31
CA MET A 185 8.09 -17.83 11.10
C MET A 185 9.31 -16.91 11.16
N PRO A 186 9.12 -15.58 11.11
CA PRO A 186 10.18 -14.63 11.39
C PRO A 186 10.77 -14.86 12.78
N VAL A 187 12.10 -14.79 12.91
CA VAL A 187 12.78 -14.86 14.21
C VAL A 187 12.41 -13.65 15.05
N GLU A 188 12.45 -12.46 14.45
CA GLU A 188 12.00 -11.22 15.05
C GLU A 188 10.58 -10.88 14.58
N ARG A 189 9.76 -10.36 15.50
CA ARG A 189 8.37 -10.00 15.21
C ARG A 189 8.31 -8.81 14.25
N ILE A 190 7.72 -9.00 13.09
CA ILE A 190 7.40 -7.93 12.15
C ILE A 190 6.04 -7.38 12.53
N GLU A 191 6.03 -6.29 13.28
CA GLU A 191 4.79 -5.69 13.79
C GLU A 191 4.16 -4.73 12.78
N ILE A 192 2.84 -4.72 12.72
CA ILE A 192 2.04 -3.68 12.07
C ILE A 192 1.74 -2.64 13.15
N GLU A 193 2.51 -1.57 13.18
CA GLU A 193 2.45 -0.53 14.22
C GLU A 193 1.15 0.26 14.14
N ALA A 194 0.77 0.65 12.91
CA ALA A 194 -0.47 1.36 12.64
C ALA A 194 -1.05 1.01 11.27
N THR A 195 -2.34 1.23 11.11
CA THR A 195 -3.02 1.11 9.83
C THR A 195 -4.01 2.26 9.64
N TYR A 196 -4.17 2.72 8.41
CA TYR A 196 -5.19 3.69 8.06
C TYR A 196 -5.70 3.50 6.63
N VAL A 197 -6.94 3.91 6.40
CA VAL A 197 -7.57 3.87 5.09
C VAL A 197 -7.66 5.29 4.55
N THR A 198 -7.01 5.54 3.41
CA THR A 198 -7.16 6.79 2.67
C THR A 198 -8.28 6.65 1.66
N ARG A 199 -9.18 7.63 1.63
CA ARG A 199 -10.28 7.70 0.66
C ARG A 199 -10.11 8.96 -0.18
N PRO A 200 -10.29 8.90 -1.51
CA PRO A 200 -10.36 10.12 -2.28
C PRO A 200 -11.50 10.96 -1.71
N ASN A 201 -11.18 12.18 -1.31
CA ASN A 201 -12.19 13.10 -0.82
C ASN A 201 -13.23 13.33 -1.91
N ALA A 202 -14.42 12.78 -1.76
CA ALA A 202 -15.58 13.13 -2.58
C ALA A 202 -15.93 14.64 -2.49
N SER A 203 -15.30 15.36 -1.57
CA SER A 203 -15.44 16.79 -1.32
C SER A 203 -14.16 17.62 -1.53
N ARG A 204 -13.12 17.05 -2.15
CA ARG A 204 -12.13 17.92 -2.81
C ARG A 204 -12.75 18.47 -4.07
N SER A 205 -13.81 19.25 -3.85
CA SER A 205 -14.43 20.06 -4.89
C SER A 205 -13.32 20.95 -5.50
N ALA A 206 -13.49 21.30 -6.76
CA ALA A 206 -12.63 22.26 -7.47
C ALA A 206 -12.34 23.54 -6.66
N SER A 207 -13.15 23.88 -5.65
CA SER A 207 -12.95 24.99 -4.73
C SER A 207 -11.73 24.85 -3.82
N THR A 208 -11.41 23.65 -3.30
CA THR A 208 -10.24 23.49 -2.41
C THR A 208 -8.93 23.51 -3.19
N ASP A 209 -8.91 22.97 -4.42
CA ASP A 209 -7.75 23.07 -5.29
C ASP A 209 -7.53 24.52 -5.80
N VAL A 210 -8.59 25.27 -6.02
CA VAL A 210 -8.53 26.71 -6.35
C VAL A 210 -7.96 27.48 -5.16
N THR A 211 -8.50 27.28 -3.96
CA THR A 211 -8.04 27.96 -2.73
C THR A 211 -6.58 27.65 -2.40
N LEU A 212 -6.13 26.39 -2.58
CA LEU A 212 -4.75 26.00 -2.37
C LEU A 212 -3.80 26.60 -3.41
N ARG A 213 -4.22 26.68 -4.68
CA ARG A 213 -3.46 27.35 -5.75
C ARG A 213 -3.38 28.85 -5.54
N GLU A 214 -4.46 29.48 -5.11
CA GLU A 214 -4.50 30.91 -4.75
C GLU A 214 -3.54 31.20 -3.59
N ALA A 215 -3.58 30.43 -2.51
CA ALA A 215 -2.67 30.56 -1.37
C ALA A 215 -1.19 30.33 -1.75
N LEU A 216 -0.91 29.38 -2.65
CA LEU A 216 0.42 29.12 -3.17
C LEU A 216 0.95 30.26 -4.03
N ASN A 217 0.09 30.84 -4.88
CA ASN A 217 0.41 32.00 -5.70
C ASN A 217 0.67 33.27 -4.85
N GLU A 218 -0.14 33.47 -3.82
CA GLU A 218 0.04 34.57 -2.87
C GLU A 218 1.34 34.44 -2.07
N CYS A 219 1.68 33.22 -1.62
CA CYS A 219 2.92 32.93 -0.96
C CYS A 219 4.15 33.18 -1.87
N ARG A 220 4.04 32.79 -3.14
CA ARG A 220 5.07 33.00 -4.17
C ARG A 220 5.29 34.48 -4.45
N ALA A 221 4.21 35.25 -4.64
CA ALA A 221 4.29 36.70 -4.84
C ALA A 221 4.95 37.41 -3.66
N ARG A 222 4.69 36.95 -2.42
CA ARG A 222 5.30 37.50 -1.21
C ARG A 222 6.81 37.20 -1.09
N VAL A 223 7.21 35.99 -1.52
CA VAL A 223 8.65 35.62 -1.61
C VAL A 223 9.37 36.48 -2.63
N ASP A 224 8.77 36.71 -3.80
CA ASP A 224 9.33 37.53 -4.87
C ASP A 224 9.47 39.01 -4.40
N SER A 225 8.47 39.53 -3.69
CA SER A 225 8.51 40.90 -3.10
C SER A 225 9.63 41.03 -2.07
N LEU A 226 9.78 40.06 -1.16
CA LEU A 226 10.84 40.03 -0.17
C LEU A 226 12.23 39.91 -0.81
N ALA A 227 12.35 39.19 -1.91
CA ALA A 227 13.61 39.08 -2.65
C ALA A 227 14.02 40.42 -3.28
N LEU A 228 13.06 41.19 -3.80
CA LEU A 228 13.29 42.52 -4.34
C LEU A 228 13.69 43.51 -3.24
N GLU A 229 13.02 43.50 -2.09
CA GLU A 229 13.36 44.32 -0.94
C GLU A 229 14.78 44.03 -0.43
N LEU A 230 15.15 42.74 -0.34
CA LEU A 230 16.50 42.34 0.04
C LEU A 230 17.54 42.79 -0.98
N HIS A 231 17.23 42.79 -2.26
CA HIS A 231 18.12 43.26 -3.31
C HIS A 231 18.35 44.78 -3.17
N GLU A 232 17.29 45.56 -2.98
CA GLU A 232 17.39 47.02 -2.75
C GLU A 232 18.22 47.37 -1.47
N ILE A 233 18.02 46.62 -0.39
CA ILE A 233 18.78 46.81 0.85
C ILE A 233 20.28 46.51 0.62
N ARG A 234 20.56 45.48 -0.17
CA ARG A 234 21.93 45.07 -0.52
C ARG A 234 22.64 46.14 -1.35
N GLU A 235 21.95 46.68 -2.37
CA GLU A 235 22.47 47.76 -3.21
C GLU A 235 22.75 49.04 -2.41
N LYS A 236 21.84 49.38 -1.48
CA LYS A 236 22.02 50.56 -0.59
C LYS A 236 23.15 50.40 0.43
N ARG A 237 23.64 49.19 0.70
CA ARG A 237 24.75 48.91 1.65
C ARG A 237 26.11 48.77 1.00
N LEU A 238 26.23 48.79 -0.31
CA LEU A 238 27.51 48.81 -1.00
C LEU A 238 28.01 50.29 -0.98
N PRO A 239 29.11 50.62 -0.28
CA PRO A 239 29.70 51.96 -0.38
C PRO A 239 30.21 52.14 -1.82
N GLY A 240 29.76 53.20 -2.45
CA GLY A 240 30.27 53.59 -3.75
C GLY A 240 31.78 53.70 -3.73
N ASN A 241 32.41 53.12 -4.71
CA ASN A 241 33.81 53.33 -5.04
C ASN A 241 34.02 54.73 -5.56
#